data_4f5dfc3c20803dfcae48bf8c56c8358a
#
_entry.id   4f5dfc3c20803dfcae48bf8c56c8358a
#
_cell.length_a   1.000
_cell.length_b   1.000
_cell.length_c   1.000
_cell.angle_alpha   90.00
_cell.angle_beta   90.00
_cell.angle_gamma   90.00
#
_symmetry.space_group_name_H-M   'P 1'
#
loop_
_entity.id
_entity.type
_entity.pdbx_description
1 polymer ?
#
loop_
_entity_poly.entity_id
_entity_poly.type
_entity_poly.pdbx_seq_one_letter_code
_entity_poly.pdbx_strand_id
1 'polypeptide(L)'
;MSIVTDNKAYEAWLKTQCAVVRKDLAYKHERMRLDAFIFLRATFFRWARRIESICPALKDAPALRAVGDVHLENFGTWRDGEGRLIWGVNDFDEAAVTPYAFDLLRLATSARLAPEMAIGNREAGAAIIAGYRRGLAQPRPTLLDEQETWMRPLVACSDEERRRFWQEVDALSMIKPPAAAVKLLKSSLPRGASKLRFAARRKGVGGLGRPRYVVSAEWRGGRILREARALVPSAWDWAHGAADPRSRFLDLATGPYRALDPSLEVRHKYMVRRIAADSRKVELGRGAGRRVTAALLEAMGFELGAIHAASGSKRAAVLRDLDSRPADWLREATKAAVAAVTKDFEAWRTYRP
;
A
#
# COMPACT_ATOMS: atom_id res chain seq x y z
N MET A 1 24.73 6.30 5.95
CA MET A 1 23.96 7.51 6.31
C MET A 1 22.94 7.16 7.39
N SER A 2 22.62 8.12 8.29
CA SER A 2 21.61 7.93 9.34
C SER A 2 20.18 7.97 8.75
N ILE A 3 19.20 7.45 9.47
CA ILE A 3 17.76 7.56 9.10
C ILE A 3 17.34 9.03 9.02
N VAL A 4 17.86 9.88 9.90
CA VAL A 4 17.55 11.33 9.92
C VAL A 4 18.06 12.02 8.65
N THR A 5 19.29 11.69 8.23
CA THR A 5 19.88 12.23 7.00
C THR A 5 19.09 11.79 5.77
N ASP A 6 18.71 10.51 5.70
CA ASP A 6 17.91 9.97 4.59
C ASP A 6 16.51 10.59 4.55
N ASN A 7 15.88 10.78 5.71
CA ASN A 7 14.56 11.42 5.78
C ASN A 7 14.61 12.87 5.25
N LYS A 8 15.60 13.65 5.68
CA LYS A 8 15.80 15.03 5.19
C LYS A 8 16.01 15.07 3.68
N ALA A 9 16.86 14.18 3.15
CA ALA A 9 17.14 14.09 1.72
C ALA A 9 15.89 13.69 0.91
N TYR A 10 15.12 12.69 1.39
CA TYR A 10 13.88 12.27 0.75
C TYR A 10 12.83 13.39 0.77
N GLU A 11 12.65 14.09 1.87
CA GLU A 11 11.68 15.19 1.94
C GLU A 11 12.08 16.39 1.10
N ALA A 12 13.40 16.67 0.96
CA ALA A 12 13.89 17.67 0.04
C ALA A 12 13.53 17.30 -1.41
N TRP A 13 13.76 16.05 -1.80
CA TRP A 13 13.34 15.55 -3.11
C TRP A 13 11.81 15.57 -3.28
N LEU A 14 11.03 15.14 -2.29
CA LEU A 14 9.57 15.13 -2.36
C LEU A 14 9.00 16.53 -2.64
N LYS A 15 9.62 17.58 -2.09
CA LYS A 15 9.23 18.98 -2.35
C LYS A 15 9.41 19.40 -3.81
N THR A 16 10.31 18.74 -4.56
CA THR A 16 10.46 18.97 -6.00
C THR A 16 9.39 18.24 -6.83
N GLN A 17 8.75 17.23 -6.25
CA GLN A 17 7.77 16.39 -6.96
C GLN A 17 6.33 16.89 -6.80
N CYS A 18 5.96 17.41 -5.63
CA CYS A 18 4.61 17.88 -5.34
C CYS A 18 4.60 19.03 -4.31
N ALA A 19 3.45 19.72 -4.21
CA ALA A 19 3.21 20.72 -3.18
C ALA A 19 3.02 20.05 -1.81
N VAL A 20 4.08 19.89 -1.06
CA VAL A 20 4.09 19.16 0.21
C VAL A 20 3.27 19.84 1.29
N VAL A 21 2.44 19.07 1.99
CA VAL A 21 1.65 19.50 3.15
C VAL A 21 2.51 19.38 4.42
N ARG A 22 3.11 20.48 4.87
CA ARG A 22 4.06 20.49 6.00
C ARG A 22 3.48 19.92 7.30
N LYS A 23 2.21 20.26 7.64
CA LYS A 23 1.53 19.74 8.83
C LYS A 23 1.37 18.21 8.80
N ASP A 24 1.24 17.63 7.62
CA ASP A 24 1.14 16.17 7.47
C ASP A 24 2.52 15.50 7.60
N LEU A 25 3.61 16.16 7.17
CA LEU A 25 4.97 15.67 7.44
C LEU A 25 5.29 15.70 8.94
N ALA A 26 4.97 16.78 9.65
CA ALA A 26 5.14 16.85 11.10
C ALA A 26 4.38 15.71 11.81
N TYR A 27 3.12 15.50 11.44
CA TYR A 27 2.32 14.38 11.96
C TYR A 27 2.90 13.01 11.58
N LYS A 28 3.48 12.85 10.37
CA LYS A 28 4.19 11.64 9.98
C LYS A 28 5.36 11.36 10.92
N HIS A 29 6.16 12.38 11.23
CA HIS A 29 7.30 12.26 12.15
C HIS A 29 6.89 11.83 13.56
N GLU A 30 5.78 12.34 14.06
CA GLU A 30 5.20 11.90 15.35
C GLU A 30 4.77 10.43 15.28
N ARG A 31 4.06 10.05 14.22
CA ARG A 31 3.61 8.66 14.01
C ARG A 31 4.78 7.67 13.94
N MET A 32 5.87 8.05 13.28
CA MET A 32 7.07 7.22 13.17
C MET A 32 7.75 6.92 14.51
N ARG A 33 7.38 7.60 15.60
CA ARG A 33 7.92 7.37 16.94
C ARG A 33 7.13 6.34 17.77
N LEU A 34 5.96 5.92 17.30
CA LEU A 34 5.02 5.12 18.10
C LEU A 34 5.44 3.65 18.20
N ASP A 35 5.74 3.03 17.08
CA ASP A 35 6.18 1.64 16.99
C ASP A 35 6.89 1.34 15.68
N ALA A 36 7.62 0.22 15.64
CA ALA A 36 8.42 -0.18 14.48
C ALA A 36 7.57 -0.58 13.26
N PHE A 37 6.34 -1.05 13.45
CA PHE A 37 5.42 -1.37 12.36
C PHE A 37 4.95 -0.11 11.64
N ILE A 38 4.57 0.93 12.38
CA ILE A 38 4.22 2.24 11.81
C ILE A 38 5.46 2.86 11.15
N PHE A 39 6.63 2.75 11.78
CA PHE A 39 7.89 3.26 11.24
C PHE A 39 8.22 2.61 9.88
N LEU A 40 8.15 1.28 9.77
CA LEU A 40 8.35 0.56 8.49
C LEU A 40 7.46 1.16 7.39
N ARG A 41 6.17 1.33 7.64
CA ARG A 41 5.18 1.86 6.70
C ARG A 41 5.40 3.32 6.32
N ALA A 42 6.02 4.10 7.19
CA ALA A 42 6.32 5.52 6.97
C ALA A 42 7.62 5.73 6.18
N THR A 43 8.52 4.74 6.13
CA THR A 43 9.91 4.90 5.71
C THR A 43 10.31 4.00 4.55
N PHE A 44 9.44 3.81 3.55
CA PHE A 44 9.80 3.04 2.36
C PHE A 44 11.04 3.59 1.65
N PHE A 45 11.26 4.91 1.66
CA PHE A 45 12.47 5.54 1.13
C PHE A 45 13.76 5.00 1.79
N ARG A 46 13.71 4.69 3.08
CA ARG A 46 14.84 4.12 3.83
C ARG A 46 15.06 2.65 3.47
N TRP A 47 13.95 1.90 3.34
CA TRP A 47 13.97 0.53 2.85
C TRP A 47 14.60 0.47 1.46
N ALA A 48 14.11 1.25 0.51
CA ALA A 48 14.59 1.30 -0.86
C ALA A 48 16.11 1.55 -0.94
N ARG A 49 16.64 2.40 -0.06
CA ARG A 49 18.07 2.74 -0.02
C ARG A 49 18.96 1.63 0.55
N ARG A 50 18.41 0.75 1.38
CA ARG A 50 19.25 -0.12 2.19
C ARG A 50 19.03 -1.62 1.98
N ILE A 51 17.90 -2.01 1.42
CA ILE A 51 17.52 -3.44 1.43
C ILE A 51 18.51 -4.31 0.68
N GLU A 52 19.12 -3.82 -0.40
CA GLU A 52 20.14 -4.56 -1.15
C GLU A 52 21.40 -4.83 -0.31
N SER A 53 21.77 -3.87 0.54
CA SER A 53 22.92 -4.05 1.46
C SER A 53 22.59 -4.89 2.69
N ILE A 54 21.32 -4.92 3.12
CA ILE A 54 20.85 -5.73 4.25
C ILE A 54 20.68 -7.19 3.84
N CYS A 55 20.15 -7.41 2.64
CA CYS A 55 19.86 -8.75 2.09
C CYS A 55 20.50 -8.92 0.70
N PRO A 56 21.84 -8.92 0.59
CA PRO A 56 22.55 -8.94 -0.70
C PRO A 56 22.25 -10.17 -1.56
N ALA A 57 21.93 -11.30 -0.95
CA ALA A 57 21.54 -12.52 -1.66
C ALA A 57 20.22 -12.40 -2.46
N LEU A 58 19.44 -11.33 -2.25
CA LEU A 58 18.16 -11.11 -2.93
C LEU A 58 18.25 -10.09 -4.06
N LYS A 59 19.33 -9.31 -4.16
CA LYS A 59 19.46 -8.22 -5.14
C LYS A 59 19.44 -8.69 -6.60
N ASP A 60 19.94 -9.89 -6.85
CA ASP A 60 20.05 -10.47 -8.19
C ASP A 60 18.83 -11.35 -8.57
N ALA A 61 17.81 -11.41 -7.72
CA ALA A 61 16.55 -12.08 -8.04
C ALA A 61 15.87 -11.41 -9.24
N PRO A 62 15.09 -12.16 -10.04
CA PRO A 62 14.41 -11.61 -11.20
C PRO A 62 13.65 -10.31 -10.90
N ALA A 63 14.04 -9.23 -11.58
CA ALA A 63 13.38 -7.94 -11.45
C ALA A 63 12.11 -7.89 -12.32
N LEU A 64 11.04 -7.36 -11.73
CA LEU A 64 9.74 -7.20 -12.38
C LEU A 64 9.02 -5.96 -11.81
N ARG A 65 7.82 -5.66 -12.34
CA ARG A 65 6.98 -4.60 -11.76
C ARG A 65 6.44 -5.07 -10.42
N ALA A 66 6.96 -4.51 -9.35
CA ALA A 66 6.66 -4.83 -7.96
C ALA A 66 5.86 -3.72 -7.27
N VAL A 67 5.15 -4.06 -6.22
CA VAL A 67 4.33 -3.12 -5.43
C VAL A 67 5.18 -2.13 -4.64
N GLY A 68 6.35 -2.58 -4.16
CA GLY A 68 7.32 -1.80 -3.40
C GLY A 68 6.95 -1.68 -1.92
N ASP A 69 6.03 -0.80 -1.54
CA ASP A 69 5.63 -0.61 -0.13
C ASP A 69 4.59 -1.64 0.33
N VAL A 70 4.92 -2.92 0.22
CA VAL A 70 4.05 -4.00 0.70
C VAL A 70 4.07 -4.08 2.21
N HIS A 71 2.90 -4.06 2.83
CA HIS A 71 2.72 -4.27 4.26
C HIS A 71 1.29 -4.74 4.55
N LEU A 72 1.03 -5.30 5.74
CA LEU A 72 -0.26 -5.90 6.08
C LEU A 72 -1.47 -4.97 5.83
N GLU A 73 -1.34 -3.67 6.15
CA GLU A 73 -2.42 -2.71 5.94
C GLU A 73 -2.42 -2.08 4.54
N ASN A 74 -1.66 -2.62 3.58
CA ASN A 74 -1.77 -2.24 2.17
C ASN A 74 -2.83 -3.05 1.42
N PHE A 75 -3.43 -4.03 2.07
CA PHE A 75 -4.51 -4.83 1.51
C PHE A 75 -5.87 -4.32 2.01
N GLY A 76 -6.86 -4.38 1.14
CA GLY A 76 -8.20 -3.90 1.46
C GLY A 76 -9.22 -4.28 0.41
N THR A 77 -10.45 -3.79 0.59
CA THR A 77 -11.58 -4.09 -0.27
C THR A 77 -12.00 -2.90 -1.12
N TRP A 78 -12.56 -3.20 -2.26
CA TRP A 78 -13.29 -2.28 -3.14
C TRP A 78 -14.35 -3.05 -3.92
N ARG A 79 -15.20 -2.31 -4.65
CA ARG A 79 -16.13 -2.94 -5.60
C ARG A 79 -15.70 -2.67 -7.01
N ASP A 80 -15.71 -3.69 -7.83
CA ASP A 80 -15.42 -3.58 -9.27
C ASP A 80 -16.59 -3.02 -10.07
N GLY A 81 -16.49 -3.04 -11.40
CA GLY A 81 -17.51 -2.55 -12.32
C GLY A 81 -18.83 -3.28 -12.25
N GLU A 82 -18.82 -4.57 -11.86
CA GLU A 82 -20.00 -5.40 -11.69
C GLU A 82 -20.55 -5.36 -10.24
N GLY A 83 -19.97 -4.53 -9.37
CA GLY A 83 -20.39 -4.43 -7.97
C GLY A 83 -19.87 -5.53 -7.06
N ARG A 84 -19.04 -6.46 -7.54
CA ARG A 84 -18.49 -7.59 -6.76
C ARG A 84 -17.47 -7.08 -5.73
N LEU A 85 -17.46 -7.71 -4.57
CA LEU A 85 -16.52 -7.33 -3.50
C LEU A 85 -15.14 -7.97 -3.76
N ILE A 86 -14.19 -7.12 -4.06
CA ILE A 86 -12.80 -7.49 -4.35
C ILE A 86 -11.94 -7.24 -3.11
N TRP A 87 -10.95 -8.09 -2.90
CA TRP A 87 -9.88 -7.87 -1.92
C TRP A 87 -8.51 -7.97 -2.60
N GLY A 88 -7.57 -7.18 -2.13
CA GLY A 88 -6.19 -7.21 -2.63
C GLY A 88 -5.42 -5.95 -2.28
N VAL A 89 -4.25 -5.78 -2.89
CA VAL A 89 -3.42 -4.56 -2.76
C VAL A 89 -4.19 -3.36 -3.32
N ASN A 90 -4.32 -2.31 -2.52
CA ASN A 90 -5.07 -1.11 -2.89
C ASN A 90 -4.23 0.18 -2.96
N ASP A 91 -2.91 0.06 -2.81
CA ASP A 91 -1.98 1.19 -2.87
C ASP A 91 -0.69 0.79 -3.63
N PHE A 92 -0.47 1.43 -4.77
CA PHE A 92 0.68 1.21 -5.65
C PHE A 92 1.55 2.46 -5.79
N ASP A 93 1.54 3.36 -4.80
CA ASP A 93 2.30 4.61 -4.84
C ASP A 93 3.80 4.42 -4.99
N GLU A 94 4.31 3.30 -4.47
CA GLU A 94 5.72 2.97 -4.48
C GLU A 94 6.05 1.87 -5.50
N ALA A 95 5.16 1.64 -6.48
CA ALA A 95 5.40 0.68 -7.54
C ALA A 95 6.65 1.02 -8.35
N ALA A 96 7.52 0.03 -8.53
CA ALA A 96 8.80 0.17 -9.22
C ALA A 96 9.20 -1.15 -9.90
N VAL A 97 10.27 -1.13 -10.70
CA VAL A 97 10.91 -2.36 -11.17
C VAL A 97 11.97 -2.76 -10.17
N THR A 98 11.71 -3.84 -9.44
CA THR A 98 12.61 -4.34 -8.37
C THR A 98 12.66 -5.86 -8.38
N PRO A 99 13.67 -6.48 -7.74
CA PRO A 99 13.64 -7.90 -7.45
C PRO A 99 12.34 -8.32 -6.76
N TYR A 100 11.66 -9.35 -7.31
CA TYR A 100 10.37 -9.82 -6.76
C TYR A 100 10.43 -10.18 -5.28
N ALA A 101 11.58 -10.69 -4.85
CA ALA A 101 11.82 -11.15 -3.49
C ALA A 101 11.69 -10.02 -2.44
N PHE A 102 11.88 -8.76 -2.84
CA PHE A 102 11.75 -7.63 -1.92
C PHE A 102 10.31 -7.35 -1.49
N ASP A 103 9.32 -7.62 -2.35
CA ASP A 103 7.91 -7.52 -1.95
C ASP A 103 7.55 -8.60 -0.91
N LEU A 104 8.02 -9.85 -1.12
CA LEU A 104 7.81 -10.95 -0.17
C LEU A 104 8.52 -10.66 1.16
N LEU A 105 9.76 -10.19 1.10
CA LEU A 105 10.53 -9.83 2.27
C LEU A 105 9.89 -8.69 3.06
N ARG A 106 9.40 -7.67 2.35
CA ARG A 106 8.75 -6.54 3.01
C ARG A 106 7.43 -6.93 3.67
N LEU A 107 6.63 -7.79 3.02
CA LEU A 107 5.42 -8.37 3.63
C LEU A 107 5.76 -9.17 4.90
N ALA A 108 6.73 -10.07 4.84
CA ALA A 108 7.17 -10.87 5.97
C ALA A 108 7.72 -9.99 7.12
N THR A 109 8.51 -8.95 6.79
CA THR A 109 9.00 -7.98 7.76
C THR A 109 7.86 -7.21 8.43
N SER A 110 6.87 -6.79 7.65
CA SER A 110 5.66 -6.13 8.14
C SER A 110 4.87 -7.04 9.09
N ALA A 111 4.69 -8.31 8.74
CA ALA A 111 4.02 -9.30 9.58
C ALA A 111 4.75 -9.48 10.92
N ARG A 112 6.10 -9.59 10.89
CA ARG A 112 6.91 -9.78 12.09
C ARG A 112 6.90 -8.57 13.03
N LEU A 113 6.75 -7.37 12.51
CA LEU A 113 6.68 -6.14 13.30
C LEU A 113 5.25 -5.81 13.77
N ALA A 114 4.25 -6.53 13.27
CA ALA A 114 2.85 -6.29 13.64
C ALA A 114 2.59 -6.66 15.12
N PRO A 115 1.77 -5.89 15.84
CA PRO A 115 1.52 -6.12 17.28
C PRO A 115 0.72 -7.39 17.58
N GLU A 116 -0.03 -7.92 16.62
CA GLU A 116 -1.02 -9.00 16.81
C GLU A 116 -0.69 -10.23 15.94
N MET A 117 0.58 -10.66 15.94
CA MET A 117 0.98 -11.84 15.19
C MET A 117 0.64 -13.13 15.96
N ALA A 118 -0.22 -13.98 15.40
CA ALA A 118 -0.71 -15.22 16.02
C ALA A 118 0.11 -16.46 15.66
N ILE A 119 1.10 -16.34 14.77
CA ILE A 119 1.88 -17.46 14.22
C ILE A 119 3.39 -17.21 14.29
N GLY A 120 4.17 -18.29 14.25
CA GLY A 120 5.64 -18.23 14.24
C GLY A 120 6.21 -17.73 12.91
N ASN A 121 7.43 -17.18 12.95
CA ASN A 121 8.09 -16.62 11.77
C ASN A 121 8.32 -17.64 10.64
N ARG A 122 8.56 -18.90 10.98
CA ARG A 122 8.74 -19.99 10.00
C ARG A 122 7.44 -20.25 9.25
N GLU A 123 6.34 -20.35 9.97
CA GLU A 123 5.01 -20.56 9.42
C GLU A 123 4.57 -19.36 8.57
N ALA A 124 4.81 -18.15 9.04
CA ALA A 124 4.49 -16.92 8.30
C ALA A 124 5.23 -16.88 6.95
N GLY A 125 6.53 -17.16 6.91
CA GLY A 125 7.30 -17.22 5.67
C GLY A 125 6.81 -18.29 4.71
N ALA A 126 6.50 -19.49 5.24
CA ALA A 126 5.98 -20.59 4.45
C ALA A 126 4.62 -20.27 3.83
N ALA A 127 3.70 -19.67 4.60
CA ALA A 127 2.38 -19.25 4.13
C ALA A 127 2.47 -18.21 3.00
N ILE A 128 3.32 -17.18 3.16
CA ILE A 128 3.55 -16.17 2.12
C ILE A 128 4.06 -16.83 0.84
N ILE A 129 5.06 -17.72 0.91
CA ILE A 129 5.63 -18.39 -0.26
C ILE A 129 4.62 -19.32 -0.92
N ALA A 130 3.85 -20.09 -0.15
CA ALA A 130 2.82 -20.98 -0.66
C ALA A 130 1.76 -20.21 -1.44
N GLY A 131 1.23 -19.14 -0.85
CA GLY A 131 0.29 -18.24 -1.52
C GLY A 131 0.88 -17.63 -2.79
N TYR A 132 2.11 -17.14 -2.72
CA TYR A 132 2.79 -16.51 -3.86
C TYR A 132 2.95 -17.47 -5.05
N ARG A 133 3.40 -18.70 -4.79
CA ARG A 133 3.49 -19.75 -5.83
C ARG A 133 2.13 -20.03 -6.46
N ARG A 134 1.09 -20.16 -5.65
CA ARG A 134 -0.29 -20.38 -6.12
C ARG A 134 -0.78 -19.19 -6.96
N GLY A 135 -0.52 -17.95 -6.54
CA GLY A 135 -0.86 -16.75 -7.30
C GLY A 135 -0.12 -16.63 -8.62
N LEU A 136 1.16 -17.02 -8.67
CA LEU A 136 1.90 -17.13 -9.92
C LEU A 136 1.31 -18.22 -10.83
N ALA A 137 0.91 -19.37 -10.28
CA ALA A 137 0.42 -20.51 -11.06
C ALA A 137 -0.97 -20.25 -11.66
N GLN A 138 -1.87 -19.67 -10.89
CA GLN A 138 -3.27 -19.43 -11.25
C GLN A 138 -3.68 -18.00 -10.92
N PRO A 139 -3.11 -16.99 -11.61
CA PRO A 139 -3.35 -15.60 -11.29
C PRO A 139 -4.79 -15.19 -11.61
N ARG A 140 -5.44 -14.56 -10.65
CA ARG A 140 -6.80 -14.04 -10.74
C ARG A 140 -7.04 -12.99 -9.64
N PRO A 141 -8.07 -12.12 -9.77
CA PRO A 141 -8.50 -11.29 -8.65
C PRO A 141 -9.12 -12.15 -7.54
N THR A 142 -9.06 -11.69 -6.31
CA THR A 142 -9.73 -12.33 -5.17
C THR A 142 -11.11 -11.74 -4.98
N LEU A 143 -12.15 -12.55 -5.31
CA LEU A 143 -13.56 -12.21 -5.20
C LEU A 143 -14.10 -12.75 -3.87
N LEU A 144 -14.39 -11.87 -2.91
CA LEU A 144 -14.86 -12.30 -1.58
C LEU A 144 -16.28 -12.85 -1.58
N ASP A 145 -17.04 -12.64 -2.65
CA ASP A 145 -18.37 -13.23 -2.82
C ASP A 145 -18.33 -14.72 -3.22
N GLU A 146 -17.21 -15.19 -3.80
CA GLU A 146 -17.09 -16.53 -4.35
C GLU A 146 -15.90 -17.33 -3.77
N GLN A 147 -14.84 -16.61 -3.39
CA GLN A 147 -13.58 -17.21 -2.94
C GLN A 147 -13.27 -16.65 -1.55
N GLU A 148 -12.26 -17.13 -0.87
CA GLU A 148 -11.76 -16.57 0.40
C GLU A 148 -12.88 -16.02 1.32
N THR A 149 -14.04 -16.69 1.33
CA THR A 149 -15.28 -16.24 2.01
C THR A 149 -15.08 -16.06 3.53
N TRP A 150 -14.09 -16.77 4.09
CA TRP A 150 -13.66 -16.64 5.49
C TRP A 150 -13.15 -15.22 5.83
N MET A 151 -12.74 -14.44 4.82
CA MET A 151 -12.31 -13.04 5.02
C MET A 151 -13.48 -12.06 5.20
N ARG A 152 -14.71 -12.41 4.79
CA ARG A 152 -15.88 -11.52 4.86
C ARG A 152 -16.08 -10.90 6.24
N PRO A 153 -16.00 -11.66 7.36
CA PRO A 153 -16.11 -11.07 8.69
C PRO A 153 -15.01 -10.05 9.02
N LEU A 154 -13.81 -10.21 8.43
CA LEU A 154 -12.68 -9.31 8.67
C LEU A 154 -12.87 -7.94 8.02
N VAL A 155 -13.68 -7.87 6.95
CA VAL A 155 -13.89 -6.68 6.12
C VAL A 155 -15.35 -6.22 6.10
N ALA A 156 -16.23 -6.87 6.84
CA ALA A 156 -17.63 -6.46 6.99
C ALA A 156 -17.70 -5.03 7.54
N CYS A 157 -18.65 -4.27 7.03
CA CYS A 157 -18.92 -2.90 7.44
C CYS A 157 -20.28 -2.83 8.14
N SER A 158 -20.28 -2.63 9.45
CA SER A 158 -21.51 -2.45 10.24
C SER A 158 -22.19 -1.10 9.93
N ASP A 159 -23.45 -0.99 10.30
CA ASP A 159 -24.18 0.29 10.14
C ASP A 159 -23.58 1.41 11.00
N GLU A 160 -23.03 1.07 12.17
CA GLU A 160 -22.33 2.02 13.02
C GLU A 160 -21.05 2.51 12.36
N GLU A 161 -20.24 1.62 11.78
CA GLU A 161 -19.03 1.99 11.05
C GLU A 161 -19.34 2.81 9.80
N ARG A 162 -20.46 2.54 9.14
CA ARG A 162 -20.97 3.33 8.01
C ARG A 162 -21.37 4.74 8.45
N ARG A 163 -22.06 4.88 9.58
CA ARG A 163 -22.39 6.19 10.15
C ARG A 163 -21.13 6.96 10.53
N ARG A 164 -20.19 6.33 11.23
CA ARG A 164 -18.90 6.92 11.62
C ARG A 164 -18.10 7.39 10.41
N PHE A 165 -18.03 6.60 9.36
CA PHE A 165 -17.35 6.99 8.12
C PHE A 165 -17.89 8.33 7.56
N TRP A 166 -19.22 8.51 7.51
CA TRP A 166 -19.81 9.74 7.01
C TRP A 166 -19.63 10.91 7.99
N GLN A 167 -19.68 10.67 9.28
CA GLN A 167 -19.33 11.68 10.29
C GLN A 167 -17.90 12.17 10.14
N GLU A 168 -16.93 11.25 9.93
CA GLU A 168 -15.53 11.61 9.64
C GLU A 168 -15.42 12.45 8.36
N VAL A 169 -16.18 12.12 7.31
CA VAL A 169 -16.20 12.90 6.07
C VAL A 169 -16.77 14.30 6.29
N ASP A 170 -17.83 14.43 7.09
CA ASP A 170 -18.46 15.71 7.41
C ASP A 170 -17.57 16.62 8.26
N ALA A 171 -16.77 16.04 9.14
CA ALA A 171 -15.81 16.73 9.99
C ALA A 171 -14.54 17.22 9.25
N LEU A 172 -14.32 16.81 7.98
CA LEU A 172 -13.15 17.25 7.23
C LEU A 172 -13.19 18.77 6.97
N SER A 173 -12.03 19.41 7.15
CA SER A 173 -11.88 20.84 6.85
C SER A 173 -12.11 21.13 5.37
N MET A 174 -13.04 22.00 5.08
CA MET A 174 -13.31 22.47 3.71
C MET A 174 -12.11 23.27 3.19
N ILE A 175 -11.77 23.02 1.94
CA ILE A 175 -10.72 23.75 1.24
C ILE A 175 -11.09 23.95 -0.23
N LYS A 176 -10.35 24.82 -0.91
CA LYS A 176 -10.35 24.94 -2.37
C LYS A 176 -9.11 24.23 -2.93
N PRO A 177 -9.23 22.98 -3.46
CA PRO A 177 -8.10 22.32 -4.06
C PRO A 177 -7.57 23.06 -5.31
N PRO A 178 -6.35 22.76 -5.79
CA PRO A 178 -5.86 23.27 -7.07
C PRO A 178 -6.80 22.93 -8.23
N ALA A 179 -6.86 23.79 -9.23
CA ALA A 179 -7.80 23.66 -10.36
C ALA A 179 -7.73 22.30 -11.06
N ALA A 180 -6.51 21.75 -11.24
CA ALA A 180 -6.32 20.42 -11.84
C ALA A 180 -6.99 19.31 -11.01
N ALA A 181 -6.86 19.35 -9.67
CA ALA A 181 -7.49 18.39 -8.78
C ALA A 181 -9.02 18.55 -8.76
N VAL A 182 -9.53 19.79 -8.76
CA VAL A 182 -10.97 20.07 -8.84
C VAL A 182 -11.55 19.52 -10.14
N LYS A 183 -10.89 19.79 -11.29
CA LYS A 183 -11.35 19.29 -12.60
C LYS A 183 -11.43 17.76 -12.60
N LEU A 184 -10.39 17.08 -12.12
CA LEU A 184 -10.33 15.63 -12.08
C LEU A 184 -11.37 15.04 -11.12
N LEU A 185 -11.53 15.60 -9.92
CA LEU A 185 -12.56 15.17 -8.97
C LEU A 185 -13.98 15.35 -9.54
N LYS A 186 -14.25 16.47 -10.21
CA LYS A 186 -15.57 16.69 -10.85
C LYS A 186 -15.83 15.73 -11.99
N SER A 187 -14.83 15.47 -12.86
CA SER A 187 -14.99 14.54 -14.01
C SER A 187 -15.20 13.09 -13.56
N SER A 188 -14.75 12.72 -12.37
CA SER A 188 -14.94 11.38 -11.81
C SER A 188 -16.31 11.14 -11.16
N LEU A 189 -17.11 12.20 -10.97
CA LEU A 189 -18.45 12.09 -10.44
C LEU A 189 -19.44 11.68 -11.54
N PRO A 190 -20.48 10.91 -11.20
CA PRO A 190 -21.54 10.60 -12.14
C PRO A 190 -22.32 11.86 -12.55
N ARG A 191 -22.84 11.86 -13.77
CA ARG A 191 -23.67 12.96 -14.28
C ARG A 191 -24.87 13.20 -13.36
N GLY A 192 -25.12 14.46 -13.02
CA GLY A 192 -26.21 14.85 -12.12
C GLY A 192 -25.84 14.82 -10.63
N ALA A 193 -24.57 14.59 -10.28
CA ALA A 193 -24.13 14.79 -8.91
C ALA A 193 -24.24 16.26 -8.50
N SER A 194 -24.71 16.51 -7.27
CA SER A 194 -25.00 17.84 -6.73
C SER A 194 -24.41 18.03 -5.34
N LYS A 195 -24.53 19.23 -4.75
CA LYS A 195 -24.05 19.59 -3.40
C LYS A 195 -22.59 19.21 -3.16
N LEU A 196 -21.73 19.56 -4.12
CA LEU A 196 -20.31 19.24 -4.08
C LEU A 196 -19.61 19.97 -2.94
N ARG A 197 -18.93 19.23 -2.06
CA ARG A 197 -18.13 19.73 -0.96
C ARG A 197 -16.71 19.21 -1.08
N PHE A 198 -15.73 20.10 -1.20
CA PHE A 198 -14.31 19.76 -1.29
C PHE A 198 -13.63 19.90 0.06
N ALA A 199 -12.78 18.93 0.40
CA ALA A 199 -12.03 18.93 1.65
C ALA A 199 -10.61 18.36 1.47
N ALA A 200 -9.70 18.69 2.41
CA ALA A 200 -8.46 17.97 2.58
C ALA A 200 -8.70 16.71 3.40
N ARG A 201 -8.00 15.63 3.07
CA ARG A 201 -8.09 14.38 3.83
C ARG A 201 -6.71 13.90 4.25
N ARG A 202 -6.55 13.58 5.52
CA ARG A 202 -5.36 12.94 6.08
C ARG A 202 -5.65 11.46 6.30
N LYS A 203 -4.97 10.56 5.60
CA LYS A 203 -5.16 9.11 5.72
C LYS A 203 -3.89 8.34 5.31
N GLY A 204 -3.62 7.23 5.98
CA GLY A 204 -2.41 6.44 5.79
C GLY A 204 -1.16 7.09 6.43
N VAL A 205 -0.06 6.36 6.53
CA VAL A 205 1.20 6.88 7.09
C VAL A 205 2.25 7.11 6.00
N GLY A 206 2.40 6.17 5.07
CA GLY A 206 3.39 6.24 3.99
C GLY A 206 3.23 7.48 3.11
N GLY A 207 1.99 7.77 2.69
CA GLY A 207 1.66 8.89 1.81
C GLY A 207 1.49 10.25 2.49
N LEU A 208 1.72 10.38 3.81
CA LEU A 208 1.64 11.68 4.49
C LEU A 208 2.65 12.67 3.93
N GLY A 209 2.20 13.91 3.79
CA GLY A 209 2.95 14.99 3.12
C GLY A 209 2.55 15.17 1.66
N ARG A 210 2.06 14.13 0.96
CA ARG A 210 1.51 14.25 -0.41
C ARG A 210 0.09 14.81 -0.35
N PRO A 211 -0.26 15.83 -1.18
CA PRO A 211 -1.60 16.40 -1.18
C PRO A 211 -2.67 15.35 -1.47
N ARG A 212 -3.74 15.39 -0.67
CA ARG A 212 -4.88 14.51 -0.80
C ARG A 212 -6.17 15.29 -0.60
N TYR A 213 -7.04 15.24 -1.59
CA TYR A 213 -8.29 15.97 -1.65
C TYR A 213 -9.44 15.00 -1.82
N VAL A 214 -10.61 15.36 -1.28
CA VAL A 214 -11.85 14.63 -1.51
C VAL A 214 -12.93 15.56 -2.01
N VAL A 215 -13.89 15.02 -2.76
CA VAL A 215 -15.18 15.62 -3.02
C VAL A 215 -16.27 14.67 -2.54
N SER A 216 -17.11 15.14 -1.64
CA SER A 216 -18.40 14.51 -1.34
C SER A 216 -19.49 15.18 -2.16
N ALA A 217 -20.47 14.39 -2.60
CA ALA A 217 -21.60 14.85 -3.39
C ALA A 217 -22.85 14.03 -3.08
N GLU A 218 -24.01 14.56 -3.42
CA GLU A 218 -25.27 13.81 -3.48
C GLU A 218 -25.55 13.35 -4.91
N TRP A 219 -26.00 12.15 -5.06
CA TRP A 219 -26.39 11.56 -6.34
C TRP A 219 -27.49 10.52 -6.16
N ARG A 220 -28.62 10.71 -6.86
CA ARG A 220 -29.77 9.80 -6.82
C ARG A 220 -30.22 9.43 -5.40
N GLY A 221 -30.33 10.43 -4.52
CA GLY A 221 -30.79 10.26 -3.13
C GLY A 221 -29.75 9.70 -2.16
N GLY A 222 -28.53 9.40 -2.61
CA GLY A 222 -27.43 8.89 -1.78
C GLY A 222 -26.19 9.75 -1.82
N ARG A 223 -25.26 9.50 -0.87
CA ARG A 223 -23.97 10.20 -0.78
C ARG A 223 -22.89 9.41 -1.51
N ILE A 224 -22.03 10.13 -2.22
CA ILE A 224 -20.85 9.56 -2.87
C ILE A 224 -19.58 10.33 -2.50
N LEU A 225 -18.43 9.68 -2.56
CA LEU A 225 -17.13 10.27 -2.24
C LEU A 225 -16.09 9.87 -3.29
N ARG A 226 -15.29 10.85 -3.71
CA ARG A 226 -14.10 10.63 -4.55
C ARG A 226 -12.88 11.20 -3.85
N GLU A 227 -11.75 10.54 -4.01
CA GLU A 227 -10.47 10.99 -3.49
C GLU A 227 -9.50 11.23 -4.65
N ALA A 228 -8.87 12.40 -4.67
CA ALA A 228 -7.71 12.68 -5.53
C ALA A 228 -6.45 12.76 -4.67
N ARG A 229 -5.42 12.03 -5.06
CA ARG A 229 -4.12 12.01 -4.37
C ARG A 229 -3.00 12.30 -5.35
N ALA A 230 -2.05 13.15 -4.94
CA ALA A 230 -0.86 13.40 -5.74
C ALA A 230 -0.02 12.14 -5.87
N LEU A 231 0.35 11.79 -7.11
CA LEU A 231 1.31 10.75 -7.43
C LEU A 231 2.68 11.36 -7.68
N VAL A 232 3.69 10.69 -7.17
CA VAL A 232 5.11 10.98 -7.40
C VAL A 232 5.81 9.70 -7.84
N PRO A 233 7.00 9.76 -8.45
CA PRO A 233 7.81 8.57 -8.67
C PRO A 233 8.05 7.81 -7.37
N SER A 234 8.32 6.51 -7.47
CA SER A 234 8.63 5.68 -6.30
C SER A 234 9.89 6.18 -5.58
N ALA A 235 9.91 6.03 -4.27
CA ALA A 235 11.14 6.23 -3.50
C ALA A 235 12.25 5.23 -3.88
N TRP A 236 11.92 4.13 -4.55
CA TRP A 236 12.91 3.24 -5.17
C TRP A 236 13.64 3.95 -6.31
N ASP A 237 12.93 4.60 -7.22
CA ASP A 237 13.51 5.36 -8.32
C ASP A 237 14.41 6.50 -7.79
N TRP A 238 13.99 7.18 -6.72
CA TRP A 238 14.80 8.17 -6.03
C TRP A 238 16.07 7.58 -5.42
N ALA A 239 15.98 6.44 -4.75
CA ALA A 239 17.11 5.83 -4.05
C ALA A 239 18.20 5.34 -5.00
N HIS A 240 17.82 4.93 -6.21
CA HIS A 240 18.70 4.34 -7.22
C HIS A 240 19.01 5.27 -8.41
N GLY A 241 18.56 6.53 -8.35
CA GLY A 241 18.85 7.51 -9.41
C GLY A 241 18.31 7.09 -10.78
N ALA A 242 17.06 6.60 -10.83
CA ALA A 242 16.46 6.14 -12.07
C ALA A 242 16.49 7.21 -13.16
N ALA A 243 16.89 6.82 -14.39
CA ALA A 243 16.97 7.73 -15.53
C ALA A 243 15.59 8.26 -16.00
N ASP A 244 14.53 7.46 -15.82
CA ASP A 244 13.13 7.82 -16.13
C ASP A 244 12.25 7.60 -14.88
N PRO A 245 12.34 8.50 -13.88
CA PRO A 245 11.53 8.39 -12.66
C PRO A 245 10.08 8.75 -12.95
N ARG A 246 9.18 7.76 -12.88
CA ARG A 246 7.75 7.96 -13.11
C ARG A 246 6.90 7.10 -12.18
N SER A 247 5.68 7.54 -11.89
CA SER A 247 4.74 6.68 -11.18
C SER A 247 4.33 5.50 -12.06
N ARG A 248 4.52 4.29 -11.54
CA ARG A 248 4.05 3.03 -12.15
C ARG A 248 2.73 2.55 -11.55
N PHE A 249 2.02 3.44 -10.88
CA PHE A 249 0.76 3.14 -10.21
C PHE A 249 -0.23 2.41 -11.13
N LEU A 250 -0.52 2.96 -12.32
CA LEU A 250 -1.45 2.35 -13.27
C LEU A 250 -0.95 1.03 -13.81
N ASP A 251 0.35 0.88 -14.06
CA ASP A 251 0.92 -0.35 -14.61
C ASP A 251 0.55 -1.59 -13.77
N LEU A 252 0.43 -1.42 -12.44
CA LEU A 252 0.04 -2.49 -11.54
C LEU A 252 -1.45 -2.48 -11.21
N ALA A 253 -2.02 -1.30 -10.97
CA ALA A 253 -3.44 -1.19 -10.59
C ALA A 253 -4.38 -1.70 -11.69
N THR A 254 -4.00 -1.59 -12.96
CA THR A 254 -4.76 -2.04 -14.14
C THR A 254 -4.23 -3.34 -14.76
N GLY A 255 -3.43 -4.10 -14.02
CA GLY A 255 -2.88 -5.37 -14.49
C GLY A 255 -3.96 -6.38 -14.91
N PRO A 256 -3.64 -7.37 -15.77
CA PRO A 256 -4.61 -8.28 -16.38
C PRO A 256 -5.33 -9.18 -15.38
N TYR A 257 -4.78 -9.35 -14.20
CA TYR A 257 -5.35 -10.18 -13.12
C TYR A 257 -5.95 -9.33 -11.99
N ARG A 258 -6.34 -8.09 -12.32
CA ARG A 258 -6.97 -7.13 -11.39
C ARG A 258 -8.43 -6.91 -11.78
N ALA A 259 -9.32 -6.86 -10.79
CA ALA A 259 -10.68 -6.36 -10.97
C ALA A 259 -10.72 -4.89 -10.53
N LEU A 260 -10.95 -3.99 -11.48
CA LEU A 260 -10.73 -2.56 -11.29
C LEU A 260 -11.88 -1.85 -10.54
N ASP A 261 -11.54 -0.86 -9.71
CA ASP A 261 -12.49 0.20 -9.35
C ASP A 261 -12.78 1.03 -10.61
N PRO A 262 -14.05 1.09 -11.11
CA PRO A 262 -14.40 1.80 -12.33
C PRO A 262 -14.16 3.31 -12.26
N SER A 263 -13.94 3.85 -11.06
CA SER A 263 -13.63 5.27 -10.86
C SER A 263 -12.13 5.54 -10.77
N LEU A 264 -11.29 4.50 -10.92
CA LEU A 264 -9.84 4.68 -10.89
C LEU A 264 -9.36 5.36 -12.15
N GLU A 265 -8.76 6.52 -11.99
CA GLU A 265 -8.20 7.32 -13.08
C GLU A 265 -6.90 7.99 -12.63
N VAL A 266 -5.93 8.10 -13.53
CA VAL A 266 -4.72 8.90 -13.31
C VAL A 266 -4.63 9.93 -14.43
N ARG A 267 -4.65 11.21 -14.06
CA ARG A 267 -4.41 12.33 -14.97
C ARG A 267 -3.48 13.35 -14.34
N HIS A 268 -2.61 13.90 -15.15
CA HIS A 268 -1.55 14.79 -14.68
C HIS A 268 -0.73 14.12 -13.57
N LYS A 269 -0.64 14.71 -12.40
CA LYS A 269 0.05 14.16 -11.23
C LYS A 269 -0.90 13.69 -10.13
N TYR A 270 -2.14 13.32 -10.49
CA TYR A 270 -3.14 12.86 -9.54
C TYR A 270 -3.77 11.54 -9.97
N MET A 271 -3.96 10.65 -9.00
CA MET A 271 -4.89 9.54 -9.14
C MET A 271 -6.22 9.89 -8.47
N VAL A 272 -7.32 9.46 -9.07
CA VAL A 272 -8.64 9.52 -8.47
C VAL A 272 -9.20 8.12 -8.30
N ARG A 273 -9.93 7.90 -7.20
CA ARG A 273 -10.66 6.66 -6.93
C ARG A 273 -11.94 6.90 -6.17
N ARG A 274 -12.83 5.93 -6.21
CA ARG A 274 -13.98 5.85 -5.31
C ARG A 274 -13.54 5.53 -3.89
N ILE A 275 -14.19 6.17 -2.92
CA ILE A 275 -14.09 5.79 -1.51
C ILE A 275 -15.50 5.56 -1.00
N ALA A 276 -15.70 4.47 -0.28
CA ALA A 276 -16.98 4.14 0.34
C ALA A 276 -16.74 3.58 1.76
N ALA A 277 -17.77 3.50 2.56
CA ALA A 277 -17.68 2.96 3.91
C ALA A 277 -17.23 1.49 3.94
N ASP A 278 -17.56 0.74 2.89
CA ASP A 278 -17.16 -0.66 2.68
C ASP A 278 -15.81 -0.83 1.95
N SER A 279 -15.12 0.28 1.63
CA SER A 279 -13.72 0.26 1.20
C SER A 279 -12.81 0.08 2.44
N ARG A 280 -12.70 -1.16 2.91
CA ARG A 280 -12.08 -1.51 4.19
C ARG A 280 -10.65 -1.98 4.00
N LYS A 281 -9.80 -1.69 4.98
CA LYS A 281 -8.49 -2.34 5.13
C LYS A 281 -8.59 -3.38 6.25
N VAL A 282 -7.77 -4.40 6.19
CA VAL A 282 -7.54 -5.26 7.35
C VAL A 282 -6.73 -4.42 8.34
N GLU A 283 -7.41 -3.71 9.23
CA GLU A 283 -6.77 -2.90 10.25
C GLU A 283 -6.32 -3.81 11.41
N LEU A 284 -5.02 -3.78 11.70
CA LEU A 284 -4.42 -4.44 12.84
C LEU A 284 -4.25 -3.39 13.94
N GLY A 285 -5.02 -3.49 15.02
CA GLY A 285 -4.95 -2.52 16.09
C GLY A 285 -5.44 -3.07 17.42
N ARG A 286 -5.02 -2.44 18.52
CA ARG A 286 -5.45 -2.80 19.88
C ARG A 286 -6.97 -2.81 19.96
N GLY A 287 -7.53 -3.95 20.35
CA GLY A 287 -8.98 -4.14 20.52
C GLY A 287 -9.73 -4.60 19.27
N ALA A 288 -9.09 -4.76 18.11
CA ALA A 288 -9.76 -5.23 16.89
C ALA A 288 -9.95 -6.76 16.85
N GLY A 289 -9.32 -7.53 17.72
CA GLY A 289 -9.38 -9.01 17.70
C GLY A 289 -8.86 -9.67 16.43
N ARG A 290 -8.25 -8.90 15.53
CA ARG A 290 -7.79 -9.33 14.22
C ARG A 290 -6.32 -9.70 14.30
N ARG A 291 -6.06 -10.98 14.27
CA ARG A 291 -4.72 -11.54 14.34
C ARG A 291 -4.17 -11.84 12.94
N VAL A 292 -2.85 -11.70 12.79
CA VAL A 292 -2.16 -12.16 11.59
C VAL A 292 -2.09 -13.69 11.64
N THR A 293 -2.80 -14.35 10.73
CA THR A 293 -2.88 -15.82 10.61
C THR A 293 -2.14 -16.30 9.36
N ALA A 294 -1.81 -17.59 9.31
CA ALA A 294 -1.23 -18.22 8.13
C ALA A 294 -2.12 -18.03 6.90
N ALA A 295 -3.44 -18.25 7.03
CA ALA A 295 -4.39 -18.09 5.93
C ALA A 295 -4.39 -16.65 5.37
N LEU A 296 -4.34 -15.63 6.23
CA LEU A 296 -4.27 -14.24 5.79
C LEU A 296 -2.97 -13.95 5.03
N LEU A 297 -1.83 -14.43 5.53
CA LEU A 297 -0.54 -14.25 4.87
C LEU A 297 -0.46 -15.03 3.56
N GLU A 298 -1.06 -16.21 3.48
CA GLU A 298 -1.17 -16.99 2.25
C GLU A 298 -2.00 -16.25 1.19
N ALA A 299 -3.13 -15.67 1.57
CA ALA A 299 -3.93 -14.85 0.68
C ALA A 299 -3.19 -13.58 0.21
N MET A 300 -2.41 -12.93 1.10
CA MET A 300 -1.55 -11.81 0.72
C MET A 300 -0.44 -12.23 -0.24
N GLY A 301 0.17 -13.39 0.00
CA GLY A 301 1.14 -13.98 -0.92
C GLY A 301 0.52 -14.27 -2.28
N PHE A 302 -0.69 -14.84 -2.33
CA PHE A 302 -1.42 -15.11 -3.55
C PHE A 302 -1.65 -13.85 -4.38
N GLU A 303 -2.11 -12.78 -3.75
CA GLU A 303 -2.33 -11.49 -4.43
C GLU A 303 -1.02 -10.93 -5.03
N LEU A 304 0.09 -11.01 -4.30
CA LEU A 304 1.40 -10.60 -4.86
C LEU A 304 1.81 -11.47 -6.04
N GLY A 305 1.59 -12.80 -5.94
CA GLY A 305 1.84 -13.73 -7.04
C GLY A 305 1.02 -13.40 -8.28
N ALA A 306 -0.26 -13.09 -8.12
CA ALA A 306 -1.15 -12.69 -9.21
C ALA A 306 -0.71 -11.36 -9.84
N ILE A 307 -0.32 -10.36 -9.04
CA ILE A 307 0.23 -9.09 -9.54
C ILE A 307 1.50 -9.33 -10.36
N HIS A 308 2.45 -10.10 -9.82
CA HIS A 308 3.73 -10.36 -10.47
C HIS A 308 3.61 -11.23 -11.73
N ALA A 309 2.60 -12.10 -11.79
CA ALA A 309 2.31 -12.93 -12.98
C ALA A 309 1.99 -12.08 -14.22
N ALA A 310 1.55 -10.83 -14.04
CA ALA A 310 1.37 -9.87 -15.14
C ALA A 310 2.68 -9.55 -15.90
N SER A 311 3.84 -9.85 -15.30
CA SER A 311 5.15 -9.76 -15.94
C SER A 311 5.51 -11.07 -16.69
N GLY A 312 4.63 -11.58 -17.55
CA GLY A 312 4.59 -12.90 -18.17
C GLY A 312 5.94 -13.53 -18.52
N SER A 313 6.83 -12.80 -19.22
CA SER A 313 8.18 -13.28 -19.58
C SER A 313 9.10 -13.56 -18.38
N LYS A 314 8.83 -13.00 -17.20
CA LYS A 314 9.64 -13.18 -15.99
C LYS A 314 9.14 -14.32 -15.09
N ARG A 315 7.90 -14.79 -15.27
CA ARG A 315 7.27 -15.79 -14.41
C ARG A 315 8.11 -17.08 -14.25
N ALA A 316 8.60 -17.62 -15.37
CA ALA A 316 9.44 -18.83 -15.34
C ALA A 316 10.77 -18.58 -14.61
N ALA A 317 11.37 -17.40 -14.77
CA ALA A 317 12.59 -17.04 -14.06
C ALA A 317 12.35 -16.92 -12.55
N VAL A 318 11.23 -16.34 -12.14
CA VAL A 318 10.85 -16.23 -10.71
C VAL A 318 10.64 -17.63 -10.10
N LEU A 319 9.97 -18.54 -10.80
CA LEU A 319 9.76 -19.90 -10.29
C LEU A 319 11.08 -20.66 -10.12
N ARG A 320 11.98 -20.60 -11.13
CA ARG A 320 13.32 -21.20 -11.01
C ARG A 320 14.13 -20.63 -9.85
N ASP A 321 14.11 -19.30 -9.67
CA ASP A 321 14.79 -18.66 -8.55
C ASP A 321 14.22 -19.11 -7.21
N LEU A 322 12.89 -19.18 -7.06
CA LEU A 322 12.24 -19.70 -5.86
C LEU A 322 12.61 -21.16 -5.55
N ASP A 323 12.76 -21.99 -6.59
CA ASP A 323 13.11 -23.41 -6.44
C ASP A 323 14.57 -23.60 -6.05
N SER A 324 15.44 -22.67 -6.44
CA SER A 324 16.86 -22.69 -6.10
C SER A 324 17.19 -22.18 -4.69
N ARG A 325 16.24 -21.50 -4.03
CA ARG A 325 16.47 -20.88 -2.72
C ARG A 325 16.36 -21.91 -1.58
N PRO A 326 17.17 -21.77 -0.51
CA PRO A 326 16.99 -22.55 0.72
C PRO A 326 15.55 -22.41 1.26
N ALA A 327 15.02 -23.47 1.86
CA ALA A 327 13.63 -23.50 2.34
C ALA A 327 13.30 -22.38 3.37
N ASP A 328 14.29 -21.87 4.06
CA ASP A 328 14.15 -20.85 5.10
C ASP A 328 14.67 -19.45 4.71
N TRP A 329 14.98 -19.24 3.42
CA TRP A 329 15.57 -17.99 2.93
C TRP A 329 14.78 -16.75 3.36
N LEU A 330 13.44 -16.80 3.26
CA LEU A 330 12.58 -15.67 3.61
C LEU A 330 12.61 -15.37 5.11
N ARG A 331 12.65 -16.42 5.94
CA ARG A 331 12.78 -16.27 7.40
C ARG A 331 14.10 -15.59 7.78
N GLU A 332 15.21 -16.03 7.21
CA GLU A 332 16.54 -15.48 7.53
C GLU A 332 16.67 -14.03 7.03
N ALA A 333 16.24 -13.76 5.80
CA ALA A 333 16.18 -12.39 5.29
C ALA A 333 15.28 -11.48 6.15
N THR A 334 14.13 -12.01 6.63
CA THR A 334 13.22 -11.26 7.51
C THR A 334 13.89 -10.89 8.84
N LYS A 335 14.67 -11.77 9.45
CA LYS A 335 15.42 -11.46 10.68
C LYS A 335 16.37 -10.27 10.47
N ALA A 336 17.12 -10.28 9.37
CA ALA A 336 18.04 -9.18 9.04
C ALA A 336 17.30 -7.86 8.79
N ALA A 337 16.20 -7.91 8.03
CA ALA A 337 15.39 -6.74 7.73
C ALA A 337 14.71 -6.16 8.98
N VAL A 338 14.14 -7.00 9.85
CA VAL A 338 13.55 -6.59 11.13
C VAL A 338 14.59 -5.92 12.02
N ALA A 339 15.77 -6.52 12.18
CA ALA A 339 16.85 -5.93 12.98
C ALA A 339 17.24 -4.52 12.45
N ALA A 340 17.37 -4.38 11.13
CA ALA A 340 17.70 -3.11 10.52
C ALA A 340 16.60 -2.04 10.71
N VAL A 341 15.34 -2.41 10.55
CA VAL A 341 14.18 -1.51 10.77
C VAL A 341 14.08 -1.10 12.23
N THR A 342 14.24 -2.04 13.17
CA THR A 342 14.20 -1.77 14.62
C THR A 342 15.34 -0.82 15.01
N LYS A 343 16.55 -1.03 14.50
CA LYS A 343 17.68 -0.11 14.75
C LYS A 343 17.40 1.30 14.25
N ASP A 344 16.86 1.44 13.05
CA ASP A 344 16.52 2.75 12.48
C ASP A 344 15.34 3.40 13.25
N PHE A 345 14.36 2.61 13.71
CA PHE A 345 13.25 3.06 14.56
C PHE A 345 13.74 3.62 15.89
N GLU A 346 14.62 2.91 16.61
CA GLU A 346 15.19 3.38 17.88
C GLU A 346 16.00 4.68 17.68
N ALA A 347 16.79 4.76 16.61
CA ALA A 347 17.52 5.97 16.27
C ALA A 347 16.58 7.15 15.95
N TRP A 348 15.43 6.90 15.31
CA TRP A 348 14.40 7.93 15.06
C TRP A 348 13.68 8.34 16.35
N ARG A 349 13.33 7.39 17.20
CA ARG A 349 12.62 7.62 18.47
C ARG A 349 13.41 8.52 19.41
N THR A 350 14.72 8.34 19.46
CA THR A 350 15.62 9.14 20.33
C THR A 350 16.05 10.48 19.71
N TYR A 351 15.92 10.63 18.37
CA TYR A 351 16.29 11.88 17.70
C TYR A 351 15.40 13.04 18.17
N ARG A 352 16.04 14.16 18.56
CA ARG A 352 15.39 15.45 18.84
C ARG A 352 15.77 16.41 17.71
N PRO A 353 14.79 16.98 16.97
CA PRO A 353 15.06 17.93 15.86
C PRO A 353 15.56 19.28 16.41
#